data_e74b56046d2fcc014dfc4a8de11daea9
#
_entry.id   e74b56046d2fcc014dfc4a8de11daea9
#
_cell.length_a   1.000
_cell.length_b   1.000
_cell.length_c   1.000
_cell.angle_alpha   90.00
_cell.angle_beta   90.00
_cell.angle_gamma   90.00
#
_symmetry.space_group_name_H-M   'P 1'
#
loop_
_entity.id
_entity.type
_entity.pdbx_description
1 polymer ?
#
loop_
_entity_poly.entity_id
_entity_poly.type
_entity_poly.pdbx_seq_one_letter_code
_entity_poly.pdbx_strand_id
1 'polypeptide(L)'
;MLSGSMVAVVTPMLDDGRLDFERFKSLIDFHIEQGSDGIVVVGTTGESPTVDFDEHKELIRLAVAHARGRIPIVAGTGGNSTVEAIELTQSAKNAGADACLSVVPYYNKPTQEGMYRHFRTIAEKVDIPLLLYNVPGRTVADLANDTTLRLAQIPNVVGIKDATANIERGSDLLRRAPKGFAVYSGDDVTGLALMLLGAKGIISVPANVAPRLMHEMCSAALAGDLKKARELNFKLLGLHTKLFVEANPIPVKWALAQMGLIGMGIRLPLTPLSQQFHEIVREAMRQADVTPASGLRVVEGKAG
;
A
#
# COMPACT_ATOMS: atom_id res chain seq x y z
N MET A 1 -13.64 7.69 9.06
CA MET A 1 -12.68 7.85 7.96
C MET A 1 -11.32 7.40 8.48
N LEU A 2 -10.61 6.56 7.72
CA LEU A 2 -9.28 6.07 8.09
C LEU A 2 -8.28 7.23 8.14
N SER A 3 -7.31 7.16 9.05
CA SER A 3 -6.23 8.15 9.15
C SER A 3 -4.98 7.49 9.74
N GLY A 4 -3.82 8.09 9.55
CA GLY A 4 -2.57 7.57 10.06
C GLY A 4 -1.78 6.74 9.06
N SER A 5 -1.05 5.73 9.52
CA SER A 5 -0.20 4.85 8.73
C SER A 5 -0.93 3.57 8.37
N MET A 6 -1.33 3.44 7.13
CA MET A 6 -1.85 2.17 6.58
C MET A 6 -0.73 1.44 5.85
N VAL A 7 -0.57 0.15 6.10
CA VAL A 7 0.42 -0.66 5.38
C VAL A 7 -0.16 -1.18 4.05
N ALA A 8 0.57 -1.00 2.96
CA ALA A 8 0.36 -1.81 1.76
C ALA A 8 1.09 -3.14 1.96
N VAL A 9 0.39 -4.13 2.55
CA VAL A 9 1.01 -5.35 3.02
C VAL A 9 1.50 -6.23 1.86
N VAL A 10 2.63 -6.89 2.05
CA VAL A 10 3.12 -7.91 1.10
C VAL A 10 2.24 -9.16 1.16
N THR A 11 2.25 -9.94 0.10
CA THR A 11 1.66 -11.30 0.09
C THR A 11 2.79 -12.32 0.28
N PRO A 12 2.88 -12.98 1.44
CA PRO A 12 3.85 -14.03 1.67
C PRO A 12 3.63 -15.22 0.73
N MET A 13 4.72 -15.76 0.22
CA MET A 13 4.73 -16.90 -0.68
C MET A 13 5.79 -17.90 -0.27
N LEU A 14 5.55 -19.17 -0.55
CA LEU A 14 6.53 -20.23 -0.48
C LEU A 14 7.52 -20.10 -1.65
N ASP A 15 8.65 -20.81 -1.60
CA ASP A 15 9.68 -20.73 -2.63
C ASP A 15 9.20 -21.20 -4.02
N ASP A 16 8.14 -22.03 -4.06
CA ASP A 16 7.48 -22.47 -5.30
C ASP A 16 6.41 -21.48 -5.82
N GLY A 17 6.22 -20.35 -5.15
CA GLY A 17 5.27 -19.31 -5.51
C GLY A 17 3.84 -19.53 -5.00
N ARG A 18 3.53 -20.63 -4.31
CA ARG A 18 2.22 -20.80 -3.63
C ARG A 18 2.10 -19.78 -2.49
N LEU A 19 0.86 -19.35 -2.23
CA LEU A 19 0.56 -18.42 -1.14
C LEU A 19 0.84 -19.06 0.23
N ASP A 20 1.51 -18.33 1.12
CA ASP A 20 1.74 -18.74 2.51
C ASP A 20 0.71 -18.06 3.42
N PHE A 21 -0.47 -18.66 3.52
CA PHE A 21 -1.57 -18.13 4.30
C PHE A 21 -1.28 -18.03 5.80
N GLU A 22 -0.44 -18.92 6.36
CA GLU A 22 -0.11 -18.87 7.78
C GLU A 22 0.78 -17.68 8.10
N ARG A 23 1.80 -17.42 7.29
CA ARG A 23 2.61 -16.21 7.43
C ARG A 23 1.83 -14.93 7.13
N PHE A 24 0.86 -15.01 6.21
CA PHE A 24 -0.02 -13.87 5.95
C PHE A 24 -0.87 -13.50 7.18
N LYS A 25 -1.45 -14.46 7.88
CA LYS A 25 -2.15 -14.23 9.15
C LYS A 25 -1.21 -13.66 10.22
N SER A 26 -0.01 -14.22 10.33
CA SER A 26 1.00 -13.72 11.27
C SER A 26 1.41 -12.27 10.98
N LEU A 27 1.48 -11.85 9.70
CA LEU A 27 1.72 -10.45 9.34
C LEU A 27 0.57 -9.54 9.77
N ILE A 28 -0.68 -9.99 9.63
CA ILE A 28 -1.84 -9.21 10.10
C ILE A 28 -1.74 -9.00 11.60
N ASP A 29 -1.45 -10.04 12.38
CA ASP A 29 -1.26 -9.93 13.83
C ASP A 29 -0.08 -9.02 14.18
N PHE A 30 1.05 -9.15 13.47
CA PHE A 30 2.20 -8.26 13.62
C PHE A 30 1.82 -6.79 13.43
N HIS A 31 1.06 -6.46 12.39
CA HIS A 31 0.62 -5.09 12.15
C HIS A 31 -0.32 -4.57 13.23
N ILE A 32 -1.22 -5.41 13.75
CA ILE A 32 -2.10 -5.06 14.87
C ILE A 32 -1.28 -4.76 16.11
N GLU A 33 -0.33 -5.62 16.47
CA GLU A 33 0.53 -5.48 17.65
C GLU A 33 1.47 -4.27 17.56
N GLN A 34 1.90 -3.93 16.35
CA GLN A 34 2.76 -2.77 16.09
C GLN A 34 1.99 -1.45 15.93
N GLY A 35 0.65 -1.48 15.96
CA GLY A 35 -0.19 -0.28 15.96
C GLY A 35 -0.41 0.34 14.58
N SER A 36 -0.32 -0.43 13.48
CA SER A 36 -0.75 0.06 12.17
C SER A 36 -2.21 0.52 12.20
N ASP A 37 -2.54 1.58 11.48
CA ASP A 37 -3.87 2.18 11.47
C ASP A 37 -4.82 1.54 10.45
N GLY A 38 -4.30 0.68 9.58
CA GLY A 38 -5.06 -0.09 8.60
C GLY A 38 -4.17 -0.96 7.74
N ILE A 39 -4.74 -1.97 7.10
CA ILE A 39 -4.02 -2.89 6.19
C ILE A 39 -4.67 -2.83 4.80
N VAL A 40 -3.86 -2.51 3.79
CA VAL A 40 -4.26 -2.62 2.38
C VAL A 40 -3.78 -3.96 1.85
N VAL A 41 -4.73 -4.83 1.51
CA VAL A 41 -4.48 -6.22 1.06
C VAL A 41 -4.53 -6.30 -0.46
N VAL A 42 -3.62 -7.06 -1.05
CA VAL A 42 -3.52 -7.32 -2.50
C VAL A 42 -3.51 -6.03 -3.34
N GLY A 43 -2.79 -5.02 -2.84
CA GLY A 43 -2.39 -3.87 -3.66
C GLY A 43 -1.14 -4.19 -4.49
N THR A 44 -0.48 -3.18 -5.04
CA THR A 44 0.77 -3.33 -5.80
C THR A 44 1.85 -4.09 -5.00
N THR A 45 2.03 -3.72 -3.74
CA THR A 45 2.99 -4.36 -2.83
C THR A 45 2.61 -5.81 -2.50
N GLY A 46 1.33 -6.13 -2.55
CA GLY A 46 0.79 -7.49 -2.41
C GLY A 46 0.84 -8.32 -3.70
N GLU A 47 1.58 -7.87 -4.73
CA GLU A 47 1.76 -8.58 -6.00
C GLU A 47 0.44 -8.85 -6.76
N SER A 48 -0.53 -7.93 -6.69
CA SER A 48 -1.85 -8.09 -7.34
C SER A 48 -1.80 -8.53 -8.81
N PRO A 49 -0.81 -8.15 -9.65
CA PRO A 49 -0.76 -8.61 -11.05
C PRO A 49 -0.46 -10.09 -11.23
N THR A 50 0.13 -10.77 -10.25
CA THR A 50 0.55 -12.18 -10.31
C THR A 50 -0.19 -13.08 -9.34
N VAL A 51 -1.05 -12.51 -8.51
CA VAL A 51 -2.05 -13.22 -7.69
C VAL A 51 -3.26 -13.45 -8.58
N ASP A 52 -3.64 -14.71 -8.78
CA ASP A 52 -4.79 -15.02 -9.63
C ASP A 52 -6.12 -14.57 -8.99
N PHE A 53 -7.20 -14.65 -9.77
CA PHE A 53 -8.46 -14.05 -9.37
C PHE A 53 -9.09 -14.73 -8.13
N ASP A 54 -8.93 -16.03 -8.00
CA ASP A 54 -9.46 -16.79 -6.85
C ASP A 54 -8.57 -16.61 -5.63
N GLU A 55 -7.25 -16.62 -5.79
CA GLU A 55 -6.28 -16.27 -4.75
C GLU A 55 -6.51 -14.86 -4.20
N HIS A 56 -6.81 -13.90 -5.10
CA HIS A 56 -7.10 -12.51 -4.75
C HIS A 56 -8.30 -12.41 -3.80
N LYS A 57 -9.41 -13.06 -4.18
CA LYS A 57 -10.62 -13.12 -3.35
C LYS A 57 -10.36 -13.80 -2.01
N GLU A 58 -9.58 -14.90 -2.01
CA GLU A 58 -9.27 -15.66 -0.80
C GLU A 58 -8.38 -14.86 0.17
N LEU A 59 -7.39 -14.14 -0.32
CA LEU A 59 -6.54 -13.27 0.52
C LEU A 59 -7.37 -12.17 1.21
N ILE A 60 -8.29 -11.53 0.49
CA ILE A 60 -9.17 -10.51 1.08
C ILE A 60 -10.09 -11.15 2.13
N ARG A 61 -10.74 -12.28 1.80
CA ARG A 61 -11.62 -13.02 2.72
C ARG A 61 -10.87 -13.42 3.98
N LEU A 62 -9.67 -13.97 3.83
CA LEU A 62 -8.83 -14.40 4.95
C LEU A 62 -8.40 -13.22 5.82
N ALA A 63 -8.01 -12.09 5.21
CA ALA A 63 -7.60 -10.90 5.95
C ALA A 63 -8.75 -10.36 6.82
N VAL A 64 -9.94 -10.21 6.25
CA VAL A 64 -11.12 -9.76 7.00
C VAL A 64 -11.47 -10.74 8.12
N ALA A 65 -11.54 -12.04 7.80
CA ALA A 65 -11.89 -13.08 8.78
C ALA A 65 -10.86 -13.17 9.92
N HIS A 66 -9.56 -12.98 9.63
CA HIS A 66 -8.49 -13.04 10.63
C HIS A 66 -8.39 -11.74 11.45
N ALA A 67 -8.54 -10.60 10.83
CA ALA A 67 -8.51 -9.31 11.51
C ALA A 67 -9.65 -9.17 12.54
N ARG A 68 -10.82 -9.71 12.28
CA ARG A 68 -12.00 -9.69 13.18
C ARG A 68 -12.33 -8.30 13.72
N GLY A 69 -12.22 -7.27 12.87
CA GLY A 69 -12.47 -5.88 13.26
C GLY A 69 -11.40 -5.25 14.17
N ARG A 70 -10.29 -5.93 14.47
CA ARG A 70 -9.18 -5.38 15.28
C ARG A 70 -8.40 -4.29 14.54
N ILE A 71 -8.45 -4.30 13.23
CA ILE A 71 -7.82 -3.32 12.35
C ILE A 71 -8.63 -3.22 11.06
N PRO A 72 -8.80 -2.02 10.47
CA PRO A 72 -9.48 -1.87 9.19
C PRO A 72 -8.75 -2.56 8.04
N ILE A 73 -9.51 -3.26 7.17
CA ILE A 73 -9.02 -3.93 5.97
C ILE A 73 -9.50 -3.20 4.73
N VAL A 74 -8.55 -2.69 3.95
CA VAL A 74 -8.79 -2.06 2.65
C VAL A 74 -8.40 -3.05 1.56
N ALA A 75 -9.33 -3.45 0.72
CA ALA A 75 -9.07 -4.41 -0.35
C ALA A 75 -8.55 -3.70 -1.61
N GLY A 76 -7.41 -4.11 -2.15
CA GLY A 76 -6.98 -3.72 -3.49
C GLY A 76 -7.87 -4.41 -4.53
N THR A 77 -8.68 -3.67 -5.27
CA THR A 77 -9.66 -4.24 -6.23
C THR A 77 -9.59 -3.61 -7.61
N GLY A 78 -8.62 -2.73 -7.84
CA GLY A 78 -8.45 -2.07 -9.13
C GLY A 78 -7.87 -2.99 -10.21
N GLY A 79 -8.29 -2.76 -11.42
CA GLY A 79 -7.81 -3.42 -12.63
C GLY A 79 -7.96 -2.51 -13.84
N ASN A 80 -7.38 -2.89 -14.98
CA ASN A 80 -7.52 -2.16 -16.23
C ASN A 80 -8.77 -2.57 -17.03
N SER A 81 -9.49 -3.59 -16.56
CA SER A 81 -10.83 -4.00 -17.01
C SER A 81 -11.87 -3.52 -16.00
N THR A 82 -12.84 -2.72 -16.46
CA THR A 82 -13.91 -2.22 -15.59
C THR A 82 -14.76 -3.36 -15.01
N VAL A 83 -15.01 -4.41 -15.82
CA VAL A 83 -15.80 -5.57 -15.39
C VAL A 83 -15.11 -6.33 -14.27
N GLU A 84 -13.82 -6.63 -14.42
CA GLU A 84 -13.02 -7.31 -13.39
C GLU A 84 -12.91 -6.48 -12.10
N ALA A 85 -12.71 -5.15 -12.23
CA ALA A 85 -12.67 -4.27 -11.07
C ALA A 85 -14.00 -4.24 -10.30
N ILE A 86 -15.15 -4.30 -10.99
CA ILE A 86 -16.48 -4.41 -10.37
C ILE A 86 -16.59 -5.76 -9.64
N GLU A 87 -16.19 -6.86 -10.27
CA GLU A 87 -16.29 -8.20 -9.67
C GLU A 87 -15.43 -8.33 -8.42
N LEU A 88 -14.16 -7.87 -8.46
CA LEU A 88 -13.27 -7.85 -7.30
C LEU A 88 -13.84 -6.96 -6.18
N THR A 89 -14.35 -5.77 -6.52
CA THR A 89 -14.94 -4.85 -5.55
C THR A 89 -16.19 -5.45 -4.89
N GLN A 90 -17.04 -6.14 -5.67
CA GLN A 90 -18.19 -6.85 -5.12
C GLN A 90 -17.79 -8.01 -4.21
N SER A 91 -16.75 -8.76 -4.60
CA SER A 91 -16.20 -9.85 -3.76
C SER A 91 -15.65 -9.32 -2.44
N ALA A 92 -14.91 -8.20 -2.48
CA ALA A 92 -14.38 -7.54 -1.28
C ALA A 92 -15.51 -7.05 -0.34
N LYS A 93 -16.56 -6.45 -0.90
CA LYS A 93 -17.77 -6.09 -0.14
C LYS A 93 -18.40 -7.30 0.54
N ASN A 94 -18.57 -8.39 -0.20
CA ASN A 94 -19.17 -9.62 0.32
C ASN A 94 -18.31 -10.27 1.42
N ALA A 95 -17.00 -10.13 1.34
CA ALA A 95 -16.06 -10.57 2.36
C ALA A 95 -16.07 -9.69 3.62
N GLY A 96 -16.66 -8.50 3.57
CA GLY A 96 -16.74 -7.57 4.69
C GLY A 96 -15.54 -6.62 4.83
N ALA A 97 -14.86 -6.31 3.73
CA ALA A 97 -13.82 -5.28 3.73
C ALA A 97 -14.40 -3.90 4.08
N ASP A 98 -13.62 -3.08 4.80
CA ASP A 98 -14.05 -1.74 5.23
C ASP A 98 -14.05 -0.72 4.10
N ALA A 99 -13.18 -0.90 3.11
CA ALA A 99 -13.07 -0.08 1.92
C ALA A 99 -12.37 -0.83 0.78
N CYS A 100 -12.44 -0.29 -0.43
CA CYS A 100 -11.67 -0.75 -1.57
C CYS A 100 -10.69 0.32 -2.05
N LEU A 101 -9.52 -0.10 -2.52
CA LEU A 101 -8.51 0.73 -3.18
C LEU A 101 -8.42 0.32 -4.66
N SER A 102 -8.83 1.22 -5.56
CA SER A 102 -8.88 0.96 -7.00
C SER A 102 -7.85 1.79 -7.75
N VAL A 103 -6.86 1.12 -8.34
CA VAL A 103 -5.80 1.76 -9.12
C VAL A 103 -6.33 2.27 -10.47
N VAL A 104 -5.79 3.39 -10.95
CA VAL A 104 -6.00 3.88 -12.31
C VAL A 104 -5.70 2.77 -13.32
N PRO A 105 -6.58 2.54 -14.33
CA PRO A 105 -6.33 1.54 -15.35
C PRO A 105 -4.97 1.73 -16.02
N TYR A 106 -4.14 0.71 -15.95
CA TYR A 106 -2.78 0.66 -16.47
C TYR A 106 -2.74 0.02 -17.86
N TYR A 107 -1.70 0.31 -18.64
CA TYR A 107 -1.42 -0.27 -19.95
C TYR A 107 -2.32 0.25 -21.08
N ASN A 108 -3.64 0.21 -20.96
CA ASN A 108 -4.62 0.61 -21.99
C ASN A 108 -4.83 2.13 -22.12
N LYS A 109 -4.17 2.95 -21.28
CA LYS A 109 -4.07 4.42 -21.37
C LYS A 109 -5.43 5.12 -21.59
N PRO A 110 -6.38 4.97 -20.67
CA PRO A 110 -7.67 5.63 -20.82
C PRO A 110 -7.55 7.17 -20.79
N THR A 111 -8.46 7.84 -21.47
CA THR A 111 -8.62 9.29 -21.34
C THR A 111 -9.16 9.67 -19.96
N GLN A 112 -9.15 10.96 -19.60
CA GLN A 112 -9.74 11.45 -18.34
C GLN A 112 -11.23 11.07 -18.22
N GLU A 113 -11.99 11.20 -19.33
CA GLU A 113 -13.38 10.79 -19.36
C GLU A 113 -13.55 9.26 -19.23
N GLY A 114 -12.64 8.48 -19.82
CA GLY A 114 -12.60 7.02 -19.66
C GLY A 114 -12.36 6.61 -18.20
N MET A 115 -11.39 7.26 -17.53
CA MET A 115 -11.12 7.05 -16.09
C MET A 115 -12.31 7.46 -15.22
N TYR A 116 -12.93 8.60 -15.52
CA TYR A 116 -14.13 9.03 -14.81
C TYR A 116 -15.25 8.00 -14.91
N ARG A 117 -15.57 7.53 -16.11
CA ARG A 117 -16.61 6.51 -16.32
C ARG A 117 -16.28 5.18 -15.67
N HIS A 118 -15.01 4.76 -15.71
CA HIS A 118 -14.52 3.55 -15.06
C HIS A 118 -14.82 3.56 -13.56
N PHE A 119 -14.30 4.55 -12.84
CA PHE A 119 -14.48 4.66 -11.38
C PHE A 119 -15.92 4.92 -10.98
N ARG A 120 -16.64 5.77 -11.74
CA ARG A 120 -18.06 6.01 -11.54
C ARG A 120 -18.86 4.72 -11.65
N THR A 121 -18.62 3.91 -12.68
CA THR A 121 -19.35 2.65 -12.89
C THR A 121 -19.07 1.67 -11.75
N ILE A 122 -17.84 1.58 -11.25
CA ILE A 122 -17.51 0.74 -10.08
C ILE A 122 -18.30 1.23 -8.86
N ALA A 123 -18.24 2.52 -8.57
CA ALA A 123 -18.91 3.12 -7.42
C ALA A 123 -20.44 2.97 -7.45
N GLU A 124 -21.05 3.17 -8.62
CA GLU A 124 -22.51 3.00 -8.81
C GLU A 124 -22.97 1.54 -8.73
N LYS A 125 -22.10 0.59 -9.09
CA LYS A 125 -22.44 -0.84 -9.07
C LYS A 125 -22.24 -1.48 -7.70
N VAL A 126 -21.29 -0.99 -6.91
CA VAL A 126 -20.92 -1.61 -5.63
C VAL A 126 -20.91 -0.54 -4.53
N ASP A 127 -21.86 -0.61 -3.63
CA ASP A 127 -21.96 0.30 -2.48
C ASP A 127 -20.97 -0.13 -1.37
N ILE A 128 -19.74 0.34 -1.49
CA ILE A 128 -18.64 0.22 -0.53
C ILE A 128 -17.77 1.49 -0.62
N PRO A 129 -17.16 1.96 0.46
CA PRO A 129 -16.20 3.06 0.40
C PRO A 129 -15.07 2.77 -0.59
N LEU A 130 -14.90 3.63 -1.59
CA LEU A 130 -13.92 3.49 -2.66
C LEU A 130 -12.85 4.57 -2.56
N LEU A 131 -11.59 4.15 -2.45
CA LEU A 131 -10.40 4.98 -2.56
C LEU A 131 -9.85 4.86 -3.99
N LEU A 132 -9.69 5.97 -4.66
CA LEU A 132 -8.97 6.05 -5.93
C LEU A 132 -7.47 5.86 -5.68
N TYR A 133 -6.75 5.28 -6.64
CA TYR A 133 -5.30 5.17 -6.53
C TYR A 133 -4.61 5.64 -7.81
N ASN A 134 -3.88 6.75 -7.70
CA ASN A 134 -3.13 7.34 -8.82
C ASN A 134 -1.63 7.13 -8.64
N VAL A 135 -1.00 6.42 -9.57
CA VAL A 135 0.43 6.07 -9.55
C VAL A 135 1.00 6.10 -10.97
N PRO A 136 1.10 7.28 -11.60
CA PRO A 136 1.44 7.41 -13.03
C PRO A 136 2.79 6.80 -13.41
N GLY A 137 3.75 6.72 -12.48
CA GLY A 137 5.02 6.04 -12.69
C GLY A 137 4.90 4.53 -12.97
N ARG A 138 3.75 3.92 -12.61
CA ARG A 138 3.47 2.49 -12.89
C ARG A 138 2.41 2.30 -13.95
N THR A 139 1.38 3.15 -13.95
CA THR A 139 0.21 2.97 -14.82
C THR A 139 0.37 3.63 -16.18
N VAL A 140 1.30 4.59 -16.31
CA VAL A 140 1.45 5.49 -17.47
C VAL A 140 0.22 6.38 -17.70
N ALA A 141 -0.90 6.08 -17.07
CA ALA A 141 -2.10 6.92 -17.05
C ALA A 141 -2.10 7.73 -15.74
N ASP A 142 -2.47 9.00 -15.83
CA ASP A 142 -2.46 9.95 -14.73
C ASP A 142 -3.84 10.57 -14.53
N LEU A 143 -4.44 10.35 -13.36
CA LEU A 143 -5.76 10.86 -13.00
C LEU A 143 -5.64 12.33 -12.56
N ALA A 144 -6.03 13.27 -13.39
CA ALA A 144 -5.97 14.70 -13.11
C ALA A 144 -6.81 15.10 -11.90
N ASN A 145 -6.39 16.17 -11.18
CA ASN A 145 -7.15 16.69 -10.04
C ASN A 145 -8.60 17.01 -10.39
N ASP A 146 -8.87 17.61 -11.57
CA ASP A 146 -10.25 17.93 -12.00
C ASP A 146 -11.10 16.68 -12.13
N THR A 147 -10.54 15.60 -12.68
CA THR A 147 -11.25 14.31 -12.78
C THR A 147 -11.46 13.69 -11.39
N THR A 148 -10.46 13.76 -10.52
CA THR A 148 -10.56 13.32 -9.12
C THR A 148 -11.68 14.07 -8.39
N LEU A 149 -11.75 15.39 -8.55
CA LEU A 149 -12.78 16.24 -7.91
C LEU A 149 -14.19 15.97 -8.45
N ARG A 150 -14.32 15.63 -9.73
CA ARG A 150 -15.61 15.16 -10.30
C ARG A 150 -16.03 13.83 -9.64
N LEU A 151 -15.09 12.90 -9.48
CA LEU A 151 -15.34 11.61 -8.81
C LEU A 151 -15.65 11.78 -7.33
N ALA A 152 -15.05 12.74 -6.65
CA ALA A 152 -15.31 13.05 -5.25
C ALA A 152 -16.74 13.55 -4.96
N GLN A 153 -17.56 13.84 -5.99
CA GLN A 153 -18.98 14.13 -5.84
C GLN A 153 -19.84 12.86 -5.72
N ILE A 154 -19.26 11.68 -5.96
CA ILE A 154 -19.97 10.40 -5.85
C ILE A 154 -19.89 9.97 -4.38
N PRO A 155 -21.03 9.68 -3.70
CA PRO A 155 -21.07 9.55 -2.23
C PRO A 155 -20.12 8.50 -1.65
N ASN A 156 -19.90 7.38 -2.31
CA ASN A 156 -19.01 6.30 -1.86
C ASN A 156 -17.59 6.40 -2.39
N VAL A 157 -17.24 7.41 -3.19
CA VAL A 157 -15.85 7.74 -3.53
C VAL A 157 -15.30 8.64 -2.42
N VAL A 158 -14.63 8.04 -1.44
CA VAL A 158 -14.32 8.68 -0.15
C VAL A 158 -12.91 9.27 -0.06
N GLY A 159 -12.07 9.03 -1.06
CA GLY A 159 -10.71 9.57 -1.05
C GLY A 159 -9.83 9.08 -2.18
N ILE A 160 -8.57 9.47 -2.11
CA ILE A 160 -7.53 9.08 -3.06
C ILE A 160 -6.21 8.77 -2.34
N LYS A 161 -5.52 7.72 -2.80
CA LYS A 161 -4.09 7.51 -2.60
C LYS A 161 -3.35 8.16 -3.77
N ASP A 162 -2.66 9.27 -3.50
CA ASP A 162 -1.82 9.98 -4.48
C ASP A 162 -0.36 9.55 -4.33
N ALA A 163 0.16 8.84 -5.34
CA ALA A 163 1.54 8.41 -5.43
C ALA A 163 2.30 9.13 -6.56
N THR A 164 1.98 10.38 -6.80
CA THR A 164 2.68 11.24 -7.78
C THR A 164 3.96 11.85 -7.23
N ALA A 165 4.16 11.86 -5.91
CA ALA A 165 5.22 12.57 -5.21
C ALA A 165 5.22 14.10 -5.49
N ASN A 166 4.16 14.64 -6.05
CA ASN A 166 4.06 16.06 -6.43
C ASN A 166 3.28 16.84 -5.37
N ILE A 167 4.02 17.56 -4.52
CA ILE A 167 3.45 18.35 -3.41
C ILE A 167 2.59 19.52 -3.91
N GLU A 168 2.95 20.17 -5.02
CA GLU A 168 2.14 21.24 -5.61
C GLU A 168 0.75 20.71 -6.01
N ARG A 169 0.73 19.59 -6.73
CA ARG A 169 -0.50 18.90 -7.13
C ARG A 169 -1.33 18.46 -5.93
N GLY A 170 -0.68 17.86 -4.91
CA GLY A 170 -1.32 17.46 -3.67
C GLY A 170 -1.93 18.65 -2.91
N SER A 171 -1.24 19.79 -2.87
CA SER A 171 -1.74 21.02 -2.27
C SER A 171 -2.98 21.54 -2.98
N ASP A 172 -2.98 21.58 -4.32
CA ASP A 172 -4.17 21.99 -5.10
C ASP A 172 -5.36 21.05 -4.85
N LEU A 173 -5.10 19.74 -4.83
CA LEU A 173 -6.15 18.76 -4.55
C LEU A 173 -6.73 18.95 -3.15
N LEU A 174 -5.88 19.07 -2.12
CA LEU A 174 -6.31 19.27 -0.72
C LEU A 174 -7.15 20.55 -0.56
N ARG A 175 -6.73 21.64 -1.20
CA ARG A 175 -7.44 22.93 -1.17
C ARG A 175 -8.83 22.84 -1.79
N ARG A 176 -9.01 22.03 -2.84
CA ARG A 176 -10.25 21.95 -3.64
C ARG A 176 -11.14 20.78 -3.25
N ALA A 177 -10.62 19.80 -2.51
CA ALA A 177 -11.36 18.60 -2.13
C ALA A 177 -12.61 18.95 -1.30
N PRO A 178 -13.75 18.31 -1.57
CA PRO A 178 -14.94 18.53 -0.75
C PRO A 178 -14.73 18.00 0.68
N LYS A 179 -15.47 18.58 1.62
CA LYS A 179 -15.45 18.12 3.02
C LYS A 179 -15.79 16.63 3.07
N GLY A 180 -14.95 15.85 3.73
CA GLY A 180 -15.14 14.42 3.85
C GLY A 180 -14.36 13.57 2.85
N PHE A 181 -13.80 14.16 1.79
CA PHE A 181 -12.90 13.45 0.86
C PHE A 181 -11.48 13.41 1.42
N ALA A 182 -10.91 12.21 1.56
CA ALA A 182 -9.59 12.01 2.13
C ALA A 182 -8.50 11.96 1.07
N VAL A 183 -7.37 12.62 1.31
CA VAL A 183 -6.15 12.44 0.53
C VAL A 183 -5.14 11.68 1.38
N TYR A 184 -4.57 10.61 0.84
CA TYR A 184 -3.47 9.85 1.43
C TYR A 184 -2.26 9.91 0.53
N SER A 185 -1.07 10.02 1.10
CA SER A 185 0.15 9.85 0.31
C SER A 185 0.35 8.38 -0.03
N GLY A 186 0.68 8.10 -1.28
CA GLY A 186 1.19 6.81 -1.75
C GLY A 186 2.70 6.82 -1.96
N ASP A 187 3.35 7.95 -1.67
CA ASP A 187 4.80 8.13 -1.73
C ASP A 187 5.34 8.40 -0.32
N ASP A 188 6.23 7.54 0.14
CA ASP A 188 6.73 7.58 1.51
C ASP A 188 7.70 8.75 1.75
N VAL A 189 8.48 9.16 0.74
CA VAL A 189 9.47 10.24 0.87
C VAL A 189 8.79 11.59 1.09
N THR A 190 7.73 11.88 0.35
CA THR A 190 6.99 13.15 0.42
C THR A 190 5.78 13.08 1.36
N GLY A 191 5.51 11.90 1.93
CA GLY A 191 4.31 11.61 2.70
C GLY A 191 4.10 12.54 3.89
N LEU A 192 5.15 12.77 4.70
CA LEU A 192 5.07 13.71 5.83
C LEU A 192 4.71 15.12 5.36
N ALA A 193 5.35 15.62 4.29
CA ALA A 193 5.07 16.96 3.76
C ALA A 193 3.60 17.08 3.34
N LEU A 194 3.05 16.06 2.68
CA LEU A 194 1.65 16.08 2.27
C LEU A 194 0.69 16.01 3.48
N MET A 195 1.05 15.28 4.54
CA MET A 195 0.28 15.24 5.78
C MET A 195 0.24 16.60 6.48
N LEU A 196 1.37 17.32 6.52
CA LEU A 196 1.44 18.66 7.08
C LEU A 196 0.59 19.70 6.31
N LEU A 197 0.26 19.41 5.05
CA LEU A 197 -0.66 20.19 4.23
C LEU A 197 -2.14 19.75 4.39
N GLY A 198 -2.41 18.67 5.13
CA GLY A 198 -3.77 18.24 5.46
C GLY A 198 -4.17 16.85 4.98
N ALA A 199 -3.26 16.08 4.38
CA ALA A 199 -3.53 14.68 4.06
C ALA A 199 -3.78 13.86 5.34
N LYS A 200 -4.61 12.82 5.23
CA LYS A 200 -5.08 12.03 6.37
C LYS A 200 -4.12 10.92 6.80
N GLY A 201 -3.10 10.65 6.00
CA GLY A 201 -2.14 9.60 6.30
C GLY A 201 -1.33 9.17 5.09
N ILE A 202 -0.63 8.05 5.26
CA ILE A 202 0.21 7.43 4.24
C ILE A 202 -0.21 5.98 4.07
N ILE A 203 -0.35 5.52 2.82
CA ILE A 203 -0.47 4.10 2.47
C ILE A 203 0.91 3.62 2.04
N SER A 204 1.64 3.03 2.96
CA SER A 204 3.10 2.94 2.99
C SER A 204 3.64 1.55 2.61
N VAL A 205 4.82 1.53 1.97
CA VAL A 205 5.65 0.33 1.80
C VAL A 205 6.56 0.12 3.02
N PRO A 206 7.33 1.12 3.52
CA PRO A 206 8.14 1.01 4.74
C PRO A 206 7.38 0.57 6.00
N ALA A 207 6.07 0.81 6.06
CA ALA A 207 5.23 0.31 7.15
C ALA A 207 5.22 -1.22 7.28
N ASN A 208 5.59 -1.99 6.24
CA ASN A 208 5.82 -3.44 6.36
C ASN A 208 6.98 -3.76 7.30
N VAL A 209 8.05 -2.95 7.26
CA VAL A 209 9.33 -3.18 7.95
C VAL A 209 9.38 -2.47 9.31
N ALA A 210 8.85 -1.24 9.38
CA ALA A 210 8.88 -0.40 10.58
C ALA A 210 7.47 0.17 10.91
N PRO A 211 6.46 -0.69 11.15
CA PRO A 211 5.07 -0.25 11.30
C PRO A 211 4.87 0.71 12.48
N ARG A 212 5.50 0.45 13.64
CA ARG A 212 5.40 1.31 14.82
C ARG A 212 5.94 2.72 14.57
N LEU A 213 7.11 2.83 13.95
CA LEU A 213 7.70 4.14 13.64
C LEU A 213 6.86 4.92 12.63
N MET A 214 6.29 4.23 11.64
CA MET A 214 5.38 4.85 10.66
C MET A 214 4.08 5.33 11.33
N HIS A 215 3.50 4.52 12.22
CA HIS A 215 2.34 4.91 13.01
C HIS A 215 2.64 6.15 13.88
N GLU A 216 3.74 6.12 14.63
CA GLU A 216 4.13 7.24 15.51
C GLU A 216 4.41 8.52 14.72
N MET A 217 5.06 8.43 13.55
CA MET A 217 5.31 9.57 12.67
C MET A 217 4.00 10.18 12.18
N CYS A 218 3.08 9.36 11.69
CA CYS A 218 1.77 9.83 11.21
C CYS A 218 0.94 10.42 12.35
N SER A 219 0.93 9.77 13.52
CA SER A 219 0.22 10.25 14.70
C SER A 219 0.75 11.60 15.18
N ALA A 220 2.08 11.78 15.23
CA ALA A 220 2.71 13.06 15.58
C ALA A 220 2.36 14.16 14.56
N ALA A 221 2.37 13.83 13.26
CA ALA A 221 1.99 14.77 12.20
C ALA A 221 0.53 15.22 12.34
N LEU A 222 -0.41 14.29 12.58
CA LEU A 222 -1.83 14.58 12.76
C LEU A 222 -2.10 15.40 14.05
N ALA A 223 -1.30 15.19 15.10
CA ALA A 223 -1.37 15.94 16.35
C ALA A 223 -0.70 17.33 16.28
N GLY A 224 -0.01 17.65 15.18
CA GLY A 224 0.74 18.89 15.03
C GLY A 224 2.09 18.92 15.75
N ASP A 225 2.57 17.78 16.26
CA ASP A 225 3.93 17.64 16.82
C ASP A 225 4.98 17.51 15.71
N LEU A 226 5.30 18.68 15.11
CA LEU A 226 6.25 18.77 13.98
C LEU A 226 7.65 18.29 14.36
N LYS A 227 8.07 18.48 15.61
CA LYS A 227 9.39 18.07 16.06
C LYS A 227 9.50 16.55 16.04
N LYS A 228 8.59 15.86 16.71
CA LYS A 228 8.56 14.39 16.76
C LYS A 228 8.35 13.78 15.37
N ALA A 229 7.41 14.31 14.59
CA ALA A 229 7.14 13.84 13.23
C ALA A 229 8.39 13.89 12.34
N ARG A 230 9.15 15.00 12.40
CA ARG A 230 10.38 15.21 11.62
C ARG A 230 11.52 14.27 12.09
N GLU A 231 11.69 14.10 13.40
CA GLU A 231 12.70 13.19 13.96
C GLU A 231 12.46 11.74 13.49
N LEU A 232 11.21 11.29 13.54
CA LEU A 232 10.82 9.95 13.09
C LEU A 232 10.96 9.80 11.55
N ASN A 233 10.60 10.84 10.79
CA ASN A 233 10.78 10.85 9.34
C ASN A 233 12.27 10.71 8.94
N PHE A 234 13.18 11.42 9.63
CA PHE A 234 14.61 11.27 9.35
C PHE A 234 15.14 9.89 9.70
N LYS A 235 14.64 9.28 10.78
CA LYS A 235 14.97 7.91 11.14
C LYS A 235 14.50 6.89 10.09
N LEU A 236 13.33 7.14 9.49
CA LEU A 236 12.72 6.30 8.46
C LEU A 236 13.26 6.57 7.04
N LEU A 237 14.01 7.67 6.81
CA LEU A 237 14.38 8.13 5.47
C LEU A 237 15.16 7.08 4.66
N GLY A 238 15.99 6.28 5.33
CA GLY A 238 16.67 5.15 4.71
C GLY A 238 15.69 4.16 4.12
N LEU A 239 14.65 3.75 4.86
CA LEU A 239 13.61 2.84 4.38
C LEU A 239 12.77 3.49 3.27
N HIS A 240 12.37 4.76 3.41
CA HIS A 240 11.59 5.50 2.41
C HIS A 240 12.27 5.51 1.03
N THR A 241 13.60 5.50 1.00
CA THR A 241 14.36 5.57 -0.27
C THR A 241 14.89 4.21 -0.72
N LYS A 242 15.37 3.35 0.19
CA LYS A 242 16.12 2.14 -0.17
C LYS A 242 15.22 0.91 -0.36
N LEU A 243 13.95 0.94 0.06
CA LEU A 243 12.98 -0.08 -0.32
C LEU A 243 12.48 0.05 -1.76
N PHE A 244 13.09 0.94 -2.55
CA PHE A 244 12.77 1.18 -3.97
C PHE A 244 14.02 1.12 -4.87
N VAL A 245 15.12 0.53 -4.39
CA VAL A 245 16.35 0.31 -5.20
C VAL A 245 16.14 -0.66 -6.35
N GLU A 246 15.14 -1.53 -6.23
CA GLU A 246 14.51 -2.31 -7.28
C GLU A 246 13.00 -2.15 -7.19
N ALA A 247 12.28 -2.71 -8.16
CA ALA A 247 10.82 -2.57 -8.20
C ALA A 247 10.18 -3.11 -6.91
N ASN A 248 9.36 -2.29 -6.23
CA ASN A 248 8.51 -2.74 -5.14
C ASN A 248 7.54 -3.84 -5.65
N PRO A 249 7.43 -5.01 -4.96
CA PRO A 249 7.82 -5.29 -3.58
C PRO A 249 9.15 -6.04 -3.37
N ILE A 250 10.05 -6.08 -4.32
CA ILE A 250 11.30 -6.87 -4.25
C ILE A 250 12.09 -6.54 -2.96
N PRO A 251 12.50 -5.26 -2.70
CA PRO A 251 13.31 -4.97 -1.53
C PRO A 251 12.56 -5.16 -0.20
N VAL A 252 11.27 -4.83 -0.15
CA VAL A 252 10.50 -4.95 1.10
C VAL A 252 10.25 -6.42 1.47
N LYS A 253 9.99 -7.30 0.51
CA LYS A 253 9.88 -8.75 0.77
C LYS A 253 11.21 -9.32 1.28
N TRP A 254 12.32 -8.92 0.67
CA TRP A 254 13.62 -9.30 1.15
C TRP A 254 13.89 -8.83 2.59
N ALA A 255 13.56 -7.59 2.92
CA ALA A 255 13.70 -7.05 4.27
C ALA A 255 12.87 -7.84 5.29
N LEU A 256 11.61 -8.15 4.99
CA LEU A 256 10.76 -8.98 5.84
C LEU A 256 11.30 -10.41 6.01
N ALA A 257 11.90 -10.98 4.97
CA ALA A 257 12.57 -12.28 5.07
C ALA A 257 13.80 -12.20 5.99
N GLN A 258 14.57 -11.11 5.95
CA GLN A 258 15.68 -10.88 6.91
C GLN A 258 15.16 -10.72 8.35
N MET A 259 13.93 -10.22 8.55
CA MET A 259 13.28 -10.16 9.86
C MET A 259 12.71 -11.52 10.30
N GLY A 260 12.72 -12.54 9.44
CA GLY A 260 12.15 -13.87 9.71
C GLY A 260 10.62 -13.93 9.67
N LEU A 261 9.98 -12.87 9.20
CA LEU A 261 8.52 -12.75 9.16
C LEU A 261 7.90 -13.50 7.98
N ILE A 262 8.61 -13.60 6.85
CA ILE A 262 8.18 -14.33 5.65
C ILE A 262 9.31 -15.16 5.06
N GLY A 263 9.00 -16.03 4.09
CA GLY A 263 9.98 -16.69 3.22
C GLY A 263 10.50 -15.77 2.11
N MET A 264 11.36 -16.30 1.23
CA MET A 264 11.92 -15.58 0.08
C MET A 264 11.05 -15.64 -1.18
N GLY A 265 9.92 -16.36 -1.12
CA GLY A 265 9.04 -16.57 -2.27
C GLY A 265 8.52 -15.27 -2.89
N ILE A 266 8.65 -15.16 -4.20
CA ILE A 266 8.13 -14.08 -5.04
C ILE A 266 7.85 -14.67 -6.43
N ARG A 267 6.83 -14.18 -7.12
CA ARG A 267 6.44 -14.69 -8.44
C ARG A 267 7.09 -13.92 -9.58
N LEU A 268 7.48 -14.65 -10.63
CA LEU A 268 7.88 -14.02 -11.88
C LEU A 268 6.73 -13.13 -12.43
N PRO A 269 7.06 -12.02 -13.10
CA PRO A 269 8.39 -11.62 -13.58
C PRO A 269 9.30 -10.96 -12.52
N LEU A 270 8.83 -10.83 -11.27
CA LEU A 270 9.67 -10.33 -10.18
C LEU A 270 10.58 -11.45 -9.66
N THR A 271 11.76 -11.06 -9.19
CA THR A 271 12.79 -11.95 -8.67
C THR A 271 13.19 -11.52 -7.24
N PRO A 272 13.82 -12.37 -6.45
CA PRO A 272 14.42 -11.92 -5.19
C PRO A 272 15.40 -10.77 -5.39
N LEU A 273 15.55 -9.92 -4.36
CA LEU A 273 16.44 -8.75 -4.40
C LEU A 273 17.86 -9.13 -4.83
N SER A 274 18.41 -8.38 -5.78
CA SER A 274 19.77 -8.57 -6.28
C SER A 274 20.81 -8.37 -5.16
N GLN A 275 21.81 -9.22 -5.12
CA GLN A 275 22.83 -9.27 -4.04
C GLN A 275 23.52 -7.92 -3.81
N GLN A 276 23.77 -7.16 -4.86
CA GLN A 276 24.39 -5.83 -4.77
C GLN A 276 23.62 -4.83 -3.90
N PHE A 277 22.32 -5.02 -3.69
CA PHE A 277 21.49 -4.14 -2.87
C PHE A 277 21.27 -4.63 -1.44
N HIS A 278 21.69 -5.87 -1.10
CA HIS A 278 21.46 -6.44 0.23
C HIS A 278 21.98 -5.53 1.35
N GLU A 279 23.23 -5.05 1.23
CA GLU A 279 23.82 -4.21 2.29
C GLU A 279 23.19 -2.82 2.35
N ILE A 280 22.78 -2.28 1.22
CA ILE A 280 22.07 -0.99 1.15
C ILE A 280 20.74 -1.07 1.92
N VAL A 281 19.98 -2.15 1.75
CA VAL A 281 18.72 -2.34 2.46
C VAL A 281 18.96 -2.66 3.95
N ARG A 282 19.98 -3.47 4.30
CA ARG A 282 20.34 -3.71 5.72
C ARG A 282 20.71 -2.42 6.43
N GLU A 283 21.47 -1.53 5.80
CA GLU A 283 21.83 -0.24 6.39
C GLU A 283 20.59 0.62 6.63
N ALA A 284 19.65 0.66 5.69
CA ALA A 284 18.38 1.37 5.87
C ALA A 284 17.55 0.78 7.04
N MET A 285 17.56 -0.54 7.21
CA MET A 285 16.93 -1.20 8.36
C MET A 285 17.61 -0.80 9.68
N ARG A 286 18.95 -0.80 9.75
CA ARG A 286 19.71 -0.37 10.96
C ARG A 286 19.39 1.07 11.35
N GLN A 287 19.31 1.99 10.38
CA GLN A 287 18.95 3.40 10.62
C GLN A 287 17.57 3.56 11.25
N ALA A 288 16.67 2.64 10.95
CA ALA A 288 15.32 2.59 11.54
C ALA A 288 15.24 1.71 12.81
N ASP A 289 16.36 1.26 13.39
CA ASP A 289 16.45 0.31 14.50
C ASP A 289 15.69 -1.00 14.23
N VAL A 290 15.58 -1.39 12.99
CA VAL A 290 15.00 -2.69 12.61
C VAL A 290 16.10 -3.73 12.59
N THR A 291 16.00 -4.72 13.47
CA THR A 291 17.00 -5.79 13.60
C THR A 291 16.56 -7.03 12.83
N PRO A 292 17.44 -7.63 12.02
CA PRO A 292 17.20 -8.97 11.48
C PRO A 292 17.01 -10.00 12.60
N ALA A 293 16.25 -11.06 12.35
CA ALA A 293 16.08 -12.14 13.30
C ALA A 293 17.46 -12.79 13.62
N SER A 294 17.77 -12.91 14.89
CA SER A 294 18.99 -13.57 15.34
C SER A 294 18.94 -15.05 14.94
N GLY A 295 19.81 -15.47 14.01
CA GLY A 295 19.94 -16.88 13.61
C GLY A 295 19.69 -17.22 12.16
N LEU A 296 19.27 -16.28 11.31
CA LEU A 296 19.21 -16.51 9.88
C LEU A 296 20.63 -16.55 9.29
N ARG A 297 21.16 -17.77 9.09
CA ARG A 297 22.34 -17.97 8.24
C ARG A 297 21.94 -17.56 6.82
N VAL A 298 22.65 -16.57 6.27
CA VAL A 298 22.61 -16.27 4.84
C VAL A 298 22.94 -17.56 4.09
N VAL A 299 21.95 -18.18 3.47
CA VAL A 299 22.22 -19.21 2.48
C VAL A 299 22.74 -18.46 1.26
N GLU A 300 24.05 -18.31 1.18
CA GLU A 300 24.71 -17.91 -0.04
C GLU A 300 24.43 -19.00 -1.07
N GLY A 301 23.50 -18.71 -1.98
CA GLY A 301 23.24 -19.56 -3.12
C GLY A 301 24.53 -19.73 -3.92
N LYS A 302 25.10 -20.94 -3.90
CA LYS A 302 26.15 -21.30 -4.84
C LYS A 302 25.56 -21.14 -6.23
N ALA A 303 26.15 -20.18 -6.99
CA ALA A 303 25.96 -20.13 -8.42
C ALA A 303 26.43 -21.47 -9.02
N GLY A 304 25.51 -22.20 -9.63
CA GLY A 304 25.75 -23.33 -10.50
C GLY A 304 25.37 -22.96 -11.90
#